data_6d04fe081d6efd1854423b32b0338eb7
#
_entry.id   6d04fe081d6efd1854423b32b0338eb7
#
_cell.length_a   1.000
_cell.length_b   1.000
_cell.length_c   1.000
_cell.angle_alpha   90.00
_cell.angle_beta   90.00
_cell.angle_gamma   90.00
#
_symmetry.space_group_name_H-M   'P 1'
#
loop_
_entity.id
_entity.type
_entity.pdbx_description
1 polymer ?
#
loop_
_entity_poly.entity_id
_entity_poly.type
_entity_poly.pdbx_seq_one_letter_code
_entity_poly.pdbx_strand_id
1 'polypeptide(L)'
;MRSLALYEEAFRGAFRTFYGEPSHWSLYALLPNYLRRKGSSLVYMADRLIKECGSGGFYLDDYDALLRDMAADPKPKILLGVSYALWDLAERYAPKLRDTVVMETGGMKGYREEIPKEEFHRILCDAFGVEAIHSEYGMAELTSQAYSQGGNRFRCPGWMRVVCRDVNDPFELLPDGSRGGLNIIDLANWWSCAFIQTQDVGRVDDDGSFVIEGRIDHAEIRGCNLLVQ
;
A
#
# COMPACT_ATOMS: atom_id res chain seq x y z
N MET A 1 13.08 -7.69 10.86
CA MET A 1 12.43 -6.84 11.89
C MET A 1 12.85 -7.31 13.28
N ARG A 2 13.34 -6.43 14.13
CA ARG A 2 13.92 -6.78 15.44
C ARG A 2 12.91 -6.70 16.59
N SER A 3 11.84 -5.91 16.43
CA SER A 3 10.77 -5.76 17.41
C SER A 3 9.41 -5.77 16.73
N LEU A 4 8.62 -6.80 16.95
CA LEU A 4 7.23 -6.87 16.47
C LEU A 4 6.35 -5.81 17.16
N ALA A 5 6.59 -5.53 18.45
CA ALA A 5 5.83 -4.53 19.19
C ALA A 5 5.98 -3.13 18.54
N LEU A 6 7.20 -2.74 18.18
CA LEU A 6 7.44 -1.47 17.51
C LEU A 6 6.76 -1.42 16.13
N TYR A 7 6.80 -2.51 15.37
CA TYR A 7 6.10 -2.60 14.10
C TYR A 7 4.59 -2.45 14.27
N GLU A 8 4.03 -3.12 15.29
CA GLU A 8 2.61 -3.01 15.62
C GLU A 8 2.20 -1.59 15.99
N GLU A 9 2.99 -0.89 16.80
CA GLU A 9 2.76 0.51 17.13
C GLU A 9 2.85 1.41 15.90
N ALA A 10 3.84 1.18 15.01
CA ALA A 10 4.03 1.97 13.81
C ALA A 10 2.83 1.84 12.85
N PHE A 11 2.44 0.63 12.45
CA PHE A 11 1.33 0.49 11.52
C PHE A 11 -0.03 0.86 12.11
N ARG A 12 -0.28 0.61 13.41
CA ARG A 12 -1.49 1.07 14.10
C ARG A 12 -1.57 2.58 14.16
N GLY A 13 -0.46 3.21 14.54
CA GLY A 13 -0.37 4.67 14.58
C GLY A 13 -0.58 5.29 13.21
N ALA A 14 0.04 4.74 12.16
CA ALA A 14 -0.17 5.17 10.79
C ALA A 14 -1.63 4.96 10.36
N PHE A 15 -2.22 3.78 10.58
CA PHE A 15 -3.62 3.53 10.28
C PHE A 15 -4.56 4.52 10.96
N ARG A 16 -4.36 4.77 12.27
CA ARG A 16 -5.18 5.75 13.03
C ARG A 16 -5.05 7.16 12.48
N THR A 17 -3.89 7.56 12.05
CA THR A 17 -3.65 8.89 11.46
C THR A 17 -4.49 9.12 10.20
N PHE A 18 -4.65 8.10 9.36
CA PHE A 18 -5.31 8.24 8.06
C PHE A 18 -6.76 7.75 8.03
N TYR A 19 -7.12 6.78 8.88
CA TYR A 19 -8.42 6.09 8.85
C TYR A 19 -9.16 6.11 10.19
N GLY A 20 -8.55 6.63 11.25
CA GLY A 20 -9.13 6.60 12.59
C GLY A 20 -9.03 5.22 13.25
N GLU A 21 -9.89 4.96 14.22
CA GLU A 21 -9.81 3.73 15.01
C GLU A 21 -10.20 2.50 14.19
N PRO A 22 -9.39 1.42 14.21
CA PRO A 22 -9.68 0.19 13.49
C PRO A 22 -11.05 -0.41 13.80
N SER A 23 -11.52 -0.29 15.05
CA SER A 23 -12.83 -0.82 15.49
C SER A 23 -14.03 -0.24 14.73
N HIS A 24 -13.88 0.91 14.07
CA HIS A 24 -14.93 1.52 13.25
C HIS A 24 -15.05 0.86 11.86
N TRP A 25 -14.10 0.05 11.46
CA TRP A 25 -14.01 -0.55 10.14
C TRP A 25 -14.20 -2.07 10.19
N SER A 26 -14.53 -2.62 9.03
CA SER A 26 -14.31 -4.04 8.70
C SER A 26 -13.22 -4.12 7.65
N LEU A 27 -12.23 -4.98 7.83
CA LEU A 27 -11.09 -5.06 6.91
C LEU A 27 -11.09 -6.39 6.15
N TYR A 28 -11.26 -6.32 4.85
CA TYR A 28 -11.27 -7.43 3.91
C TYR A 28 -9.96 -7.44 3.13
N ALA A 29 -9.17 -8.50 3.24
CA ALA A 29 -7.84 -8.57 2.67
C ALA A 29 -7.80 -9.57 1.49
N LEU A 30 -7.63 -9.03 0.28
CA LEU A 30 -7.49 -9.79 -0.96
C LEU A 30 -6.01 -9.89 -1.33
N LEU A 31 -5.28 -10.82 -0.67
CA LEU A 31 -3.83 -10.98 -0.73
C LEU A 31 -3.41 -12.40 -1.13
N PRO A 32 -3.82 -12.93 -2.31
CA PRO A 32 -3.74 -14.36 -2.64
C PRO A 32 -2.32 -14.95 -2.55
N ASN A 33 -1.31 -14.25 -3.01
CA ASN A 33 0.06 -14.79 -3.04
C ASN A 33 0.86 -14.56 -1.75
N TYR A 34 0.42 -13.64 -0.91
CA TYR A 34 1.14 -13.32 0.32
C TYR A 34 0.88 -14.31 1.44
N LEU A 35 -0.32 -14.91 1.50
CA LEU A 35 -0.66 -15.90 2.53
C LEU A 35 0.14 -17.21 2.38
N ARG A 36 0.62 -17.51 1.18
CA ARG A 36 1.49 -18.68 0.92
C ARG A 36 2.93 -18.46 1.38
N ARG A 37 3.32 -17.23 1.77
CA ARG A 37 4.67 -16.86 2.20
C ARG A 37 4.74 -16.71 3.70
N LYS A 38 5.59 -17.52 4.32
CA LYS A 38 5.94 -17.33 5.74
C LYS A 38 6.74 -16.02 5.89
N GLY A 39 6.36 -15.19 6.85
CA GLY A 39 7.11 -13.98 7.22
C GLY A 39 6.76 -12.71 6.43
N SER A 40 5.61 -12.65 5.74
CA SER A 40 5.16 -11.40 5.11
C SER A 40 4.71 -10.37 6.16
N SER A 41 5.37 -9.21 6.18
CA SER A 41 5.00 -8.09 7.05
C SER A 41 3.61 -7.53 6.71
N LEU A 42 3.25 -7.47 5.43
CA LEU A 42 1.92 -7.05 4.97
C LEU A 42 0.81 -7.97 5.51
N VAL A 43 1.00 -9.29 5.42
CA VAL A 43 0.02 -10.26 5.97
C VAL A 43 -0.08 -10.14 7.49
N TYR A 44 1.04 -9.96 8.16
CA TYR A 44 1.06 -9.76 9.60
C TYR A 44 0.28 -8.49 10.00
N MET A 45 0.54 -7.38 9.33
CA MET A 45 -0.18 -6.11 9.54
C MET A 45 -1.69 -6.29 9.31
N ALA A 46 -2.07 -6.87 8.17
CA ALA A 46 -3.48 -7.10 7.84
C ALA A 46 -4.17 -8.01 8.88
N ASP A 47 -3.52 -9.10 9.32
CA ASP A 47 -4.05 -9.99 10.37
C ASP A 47 -4.32 -9.24 11.69
N ARG A 48 -3.39 -8.40 12.11
CA ARG A 48 -3.55 -7.61 13.33
C ARG A 48 -4.67 -6.58 13.20
N LEU A 49 -4.72 -5.86 12.08
CA LEU A 49 -5.78 -4.88 11.83
C LEU A 49 -7.15 -5.55 11.73
N ILE A 50 -7.30 -6.69 11.03
CA ILE A 50 -8.56 -7.44 10.99
C ILE A 50 -9.03 -7.81 12.41
N LYS A 51 -8.13 -8.29 13.27
CA LYS A 51 -8.47 -8.63 14.67
C LYS A 51 -8.92 -7.41 15.47
N GLU A 52 -8.33 -6.25 15.25
CA GLU A 52 -8.72 -5.00 15.92
C GLU A 52 -10.02 -4.42 15.35
N CYS A 53 -10.29 -4.58 14.07
CA CYS A 53 -11.57 -4.28 13.45
C CYS A 53 -12.71 -5.15 14.02
N GLY A 54 -12.39 -6.38 14.42
CA GLY A 54 -13.35 -7.38 14.91
C GLY A 54 -14.26 -7.96 13.83
N SER A 55 -14.04 -7.61 12.57
CA SER A 55 -14.80 -8.06 11.40
C SER A 55 -13.97 -7.96 10.12
N GLY A 56 -14.33 -8.77 9.11
CA GLY A 56 -13.58 -8.96 7.88
C GLY A 56 -12.77 -10.25 7.89
N GLY A 57 -11.78 -10.37 7.01
CA GLY A 57 -10.99 -11.59 6.89
C GLY A 57 -10.07 -11.58 5.68
N PHE A 58 -9.36 -12.69 5.50
CA PHE A 58 -8.54 -12.94 4.32
C PHE A 58 -9.30 -13.71 3.26
N TYR A 59 -9.21 -13.24 2.03
CA TYR A 59 -9.74 -13.89 0.85
C TYR A 59 -8.61 -14.07 -0.17
N LEU A 60 -8.44 -15.30 -0.65
CA LEU A 60 -7.39 -15.64 -1.63
C LEU A 60 -7.85 -15.33 -3.05
N ASP A 61 -8.78 -16.14 -3.52
CA ASP A 61 -9.38 -16.13 -4.85
C ASP A 61 -10.88 -16.45 -4.80
N ASP A 62 -11.45 -16.57 -3.61
CA ASP A 62 -12.89 -16.75 -3.40
C ASP A 62 -13.61 -15.39 -3.42
N TYR A 63 -13.76 -14.84 -4.61
CA TYR A 63 -14.42 -13.55 -4.83
C TYR A 63 -15.91 -13.59 -4.47
N ASP A 64 -16.58 -14.73 -4.64
CA ASP A 64 -17.99 -14.87 -4.29
C ASP A 64 -18.20 -14.79 -2.78
N ALA A 65 -17.36 -15.46 -1.99
CA ALA A 65 -17.39 -15.33 -0.55
C ALA A 65 -17.06 -13.90 -0.09
N LEU A 66 -16.01 -13.28 -0.67
CA LEU A 66 -15.65 -11.90 -0.38
C LEU A 66 -16.83 -10.94 -0.57
N LEU A 67 -17.44 -10.97 -1.76
CA LEU A 67 -18.53 -10.06 -2.11
C LEU A 67 -19.78 -10.30 -1.28
N ARG A 68 -20.12 -11.57 -1.01
CA ARG A 68 -21.24 -11.93 -0.14
C ARG A 68 -21.04 -11.40 1.29
N ASP A 69 -19.86 -11.62 1.86
CA ASP A 69 -19.55 -11.23 3.24
C ASP A 69 -19.47 -9.69 3.38
N MET A 70 -18.88 -9.01 2.38
CA MET A 70 -18.87 -7.54 2.32
C MET A 70 -20.30 -6.96 2.19
N ALA A 71 -21.17 -7.59 1.41
CA ALA A 71 -22.54 -7.12 1.21
C ALA A 71 -23.40 -7.28 2.47
N ALA A 72 -23.13 -8.30 3.28
CA ALA A 72 -23.84 -8.58 4.53
C ALA A 72 -23.35 -7.72 5.71
N ASP A 73 -22.17 -7.10 5.60
CA ASP A 73 -21.56 -6.32 6.67
C ASP A 73 -22.10 -4.89 6.69
N PRO A 74 -22.73 -4.45 7.80
CA PRO A 74 -23.27 -3.10 7.92
C PRO A 74 -22.23 -2.01 8.20
N LYS A 75 -21.00 -2.38 8.62
CA LYS A 75 -19.95 -1.42 8.97
C LYS A 75 -19.33 -0.79 7.71
N PRO A 76 -18.71 0.39 7.83
CA PRO A 76 -17.79 0.88 6.82
C PRO A 76 -16.64 -0.13 6.60
N LYS A 77 -16.23 -0.30 5.36
CA LYS A 77 -15.31 -1.36 4.95
C LYS A 77 -14.03 -0.80 4.34
N ILE A 78 -12.92 -1.50 4.57
CA ILE A 78 -11.69 -1.35 3.80
C ILE A 78 -11.44 -2.67 3.05
N LEU A 79 -11.41 -2.61 1.72
CA LEU A 79 -10.95 -3.69 0.87
C LEU A 79 -9.47 -3.44 0.53
N LEU A 80 -8.58 -4.12 1.25
CA LEU A 80 -7.14 -4.08 1.01
C LEU A 80 -6.77 -5.19 0.03
N GLY A 81 -6.28 -4.85 -1.15
CA GLY A 81 -5.92 -5.84 -2.15
C GLY A 81 -4.63 -5.54 -2.90
N VAL A 82 -3.98 -6.59 -3.41
CA VAL A 82 -2.90 -6.41 -4.36
C VAL A 82 -3.46 -5.99 -5.71
N SER A 83 -2.73 -5.11 -6.42
CA SER A 83 -3.22 -4.45 -7.64
C SER A 83 -3.81 -5.43 -8.64
N TYR A 84 -3.12 -6.54 -8.96
CA TYR A 84 -3.61 -7.53 -9.93
C TYR A 84 -4.90 -8.24 -9.48
N ALA A 85 -5.06 -8.52 -8.17
CA ALA A 85 -6.25 -9.21 -7.67
C ALA A 85 -7.46 -8.27 -7.62
N LEU A 86 -7.25 -6.99 -7.31
CA LEU A 86 -8.31 -5.98 -7.44
C LEU A 86 -8.74 -5.79 -8.88
N TRP A 87 -7.81 -5.84 -9.81
CA TRP A 87 -8.13 -5.78 -11.24
C TRP A 87 -8.94 -7.00 -11.70
N ASP A 88 -8.52 -8.23 -11.28
CA ASP A 88 -9.29 -9.45 -11.58
C ASP A 88 -10.71 -9.38 -11.02
N LEU A 89 -10.88 -8.89 -9.79
CA LEU A 89 -12.19 -8.69 -9.18
C LEU A 89 -13.03 -7.66 -9.98
N ALA A 90 -12.41 -6.56 -10.38
CA ALA A 90 -13.06 -5.51 -11.17
C ALA A 90 -13.55 -6.02 -12.52
N GLU A 91 -12.71 -6.76 -13.26
CA GLU A 91 -13.07 -7.29 -14.59
C GLU A 91 -14.13 -8.39 -14.54
N ARG A 92 -14.07 -9.28 -13.54
CA ARG A 92 -14.96 -10.44 -13.48
C ARG A 92 -16.34 -10.11 -12.93
N TYR A 93 -16.40 -9.18 -11.96
CA TYR A 93 -17.63 -8.93 -11.20
C TYR A 93 -18.12 -7.49 -11.31
N ALA A 94 -17.25 -6.51 -11.54
CA ALA A 94 -17.56 -5.08 -11.51
C ALA A 94 -18.50 -4.69 -10.34
N PRO A 95 -18.21 -5.09 -9.09
CA PRO A 95 -19.12 -4.97 -7.98
C PRO A 95 -19.24 -3.51 -7.56
N LYS A 96 -20.46 -2.97 -7.50
CA LYS A 96 -20.69 -1.63 -6.94
C LYS A 96 -20.67 -1.73 -5.41
N LEU A 97 -19.52 -1.35 -4.82
CA LEU A 97 -19.29 -1.42 -3.39
C LEU A 97 -19.95 -0.25 -2.66
N ARG A 98 -20.50 -0.50 -1.46
CA ARG A 98 -21.10 0.53 -0.63
C ARG A 98 -20.29 0.73 0.65
N ASP A 99 -20.14 1.97 1.07
CA ASP A 99 -19.40 2.34 2.29
C ASP A 99 -18.04 1.65 2.37
N THR A 100 -17.30 1.69 1.26
CA THR A 100 -16.06 0.94 1.11
C THR A 100 -14.92 1.82 0.60
N VAL A 101 -13.83 1.85 1.35
CA VAL A 101 -12.53 2.31 0.86
C VAL A 101 -11.84 1.14 0.17
N VAL A 102 -11.53 1.28 -1.10
CA VAL A 102 -10.71 0.31 -1.83
C VAL A 102 -9.26 0.77 -1.75
N MET A 103 -8.40 -0.04 -1.17
CA MET A 103 -6.99 0.23 -0.94
C MET A 103 -6.13 -0.78 -1.69
N GLU A 104 -5.36 -0.31 -2.64
CA GLU A 104 -4.40 -1.17 -3.35
C GLU A 104 -3.02 -1.11 -2.68
N THR A 105 -2.28 -2.19 -2.77
CA THR A 105 -0.89 -2.27 -2.35
C THR A 105 -0.05 -3.09 -3.32
N GLY A 106 1.23 -2.75 -3.44
CA GLY A 106 2.15 -3.40 -4.39
C GLY A 106 1.84 -3.03 -5.85
N GLY A 107 2.39 -3.78 -6.80
CA GLY A 107 2.23 -3.56 -8.25
C GLY A 107 1.65 -4.80 -8.94
N MET A 108 1.65 -4.82 -10.27
CA MET A 108 1.15 -5.94 -11.08
C MET A 108 2.01 -7.21 -10.95
N LYS A 109 3.28 -7.08 -10.51
CA LYS A 109 4.21 -8.18 -10.18
C LYS A 109 4.37 -9.21 -11.30
N GLY A 110 4.30 -8.76 -12.55
CA GLY A 110 4.39 -9.61 -13.72
C GLY A 110 3.15 -10.49 -14.02
N TYR A 111 2.07 -10.35 -13.25
CA TYR A 111 0.80 -11.05 -13.53
C TYR A 111 0.00 -10.36 -14.64
N ARG A 112 0.22 -9.07 -14.82
CA ARG A 112 -0.42 -8.25 -15.86
C ARG A 112 0.57 -7.23 -16.40
N GLU A 113 0.28 -6.70 -17.58
CA GLU A 113 0.99 -5.57 -18.14
C GLU A 113 0.85 -4.34 -17.23
N GLU A 114 1.96 -3.64 -17.03
CA GLU A 114 1.97 -2.40 -16.27
C GLU A 114 1.29 -1.30 -17.09
N ILE A 115 0.30 -0.64 -16.52
CA ILE A 115 -0.37 0.52 -17.10
C ILE A 115 -0.18 1.73 -16.17
N PRO A 116 -0.37 2.97 -16.69
CA PRO A 116 -0.31 4.17 -15.85
C PRO A 116 -1.25 4.06 -14.64
N LYS A 117 -0.77 4.51 -13.48
CA LYS A 117 -1.49 4.41 -12.20
C LYS A 117 -2.86 5.07 -12.25
N GLU A 118 -2.96 6.22 -12.91
CA GLU A 118 -4.21 6.94 -13.07
C GLU A 118 -5.24 6.15 -13.89
N GLU A 119 -4.79 5.48 -14.95
CA GLU A 119 -5.65 4.63 -15.76
C GLU A 119 -6.12 3.40 -14.94
N PHE A 120 -5.22 2.76 -14.22
CA PHE A 120 -5.55 1.67 -13.32
C PHE A 120 -6.58 2.07 -12.27
N HIS A 121 -6.38 3.21 -11.59
CA HIS A 121 -7.32 3.71 -10.60
C HIS A 121 -8.68 4.04 -11.21
N ARG A 122 -8.72 4.63 -12.43
CA ARG A 122 -9.97 4.90 -13.13
C ARG A 122 -10.76 3.61 -13.41
N ILE A 123 -10.09 2.56 -13.90
CA ILE A 123 -10.72 1.24 -14.13
C ILE A 123 -11.34 0.71 -12.82
N LEU A 124 -10.62 0.76 -11.72
CA LEU A 124 -11.12 0.30 -10.43
C LEU A 124 -12.25 1.17 -9.88
N CYS A 125 -12.17 2.50 -10.00
CA CYS A 125 -13.24 3.42 -9.59
C CYS A 125 -14.54 3.12 -10.36
N ASP A 126 -14.43 2.97 -11.69
CA ASP A 126 -15.57 2.66 -12.55
C ASP A 126 -16.22 1.30 -12.19
N ALA A 127 -15.40 0.28 -11.95
CA ALA A 127 -15.89 -1.06 -11.60
C ALA A 127 -16.53 -1.12 -10.21
N PHE A 128 -15.86 -0.55 -9.21
CA PHE A 128 -16.29 -0.62 -7.81
C PHE A 128 -17.31 0.45 -7.42
N GLY A 129 -17.47 1.48 -8.24
CA GLY A 129 -18.38 2.58 -7.95
C GLY A 129 -17.93 3.45 -6.79
N VAL A 130 -16.62 3.61 -6.61
CA VAL A 130 -15.99 4.45 -5.57
C VAL A 130 -15.38 5.71 -6.20
N GLU A 131 -15.29 6.78 -5.41
CA GLU A 131 -14.79 8.07 -5.90
C GLU A 131 -13.27 8.06 -6.11
N ALA A 132 -12.54 7.30 -5.27
CA ALA A 132 -11.09 7.21 -5.34
C ALA A 132 -10.59 5.83 -4.90
N ILE A 133 -9.44 5.44 -5.45
CA ILE A 133 -8.66 4.30 -4.97
C ILE A 133 -7.58 4.83 -4.03
N HIS A 134 -7.55 4.29 -2.82
CA HIS A 134 -6.48 4.52 -1.88
C HIS A 134 -5.29 3.61 -2.18
N SER A 135 -4.11 4.01 -1.74
CA SER A 135 -2.90 3.19 -1.90
C SER A 135 -2.13 3.11 -0.60
N GLU A 136 -1.58 1.93 -0.32
CA GLU A 136 -0.61 1.72 0.76
C GLU A 136 0.77 1.60 0.13
N TYR A 137 1.74 2.35 0.65
CA TYR A 137 3.13 2.27 0.28
C TYR A 137 3.95 1.74 1.45
N GLY A 138 4.53 0.59 1.25
CA GLY A 138 5.43 -0.07 2.18
C GLY A 138 6.36 -1.03 1.44
N MET A 139 7.41 -1.46 2.14
CA MET A 139 8.37 -2.45 1.63
C MET A 139 8.96 -3.25 2.80
N ALA A 140 9.63 -4.36 2.49
CA ALA A 140 10.25 -5.21 3.52
C ALA A 140 11.31 -4.49 4.34
N GLU A 141 11.92 -3.45 3.76
CA GLU A 141 12.96 -2.62 4.34
C GLU A 141 12.42 -1.55 5.30
N LEU A 142 11.11 -1.26 5.27
CA LEU A 142 10.45 -0.26 6.11
C LEU A 142 9.71 -0.91 7.29
N THR A 143 9.57 -0.14 8.36
CA THR A 143 8.69 -0.46 9.50
C THR A 143 7.38 0.30 9.42
N SER A 144 7.36 1.43 8.73
CA SER A 144 6.20 2.31 8.57
C SER A 144 5.57 2.20 7.18
N GLN A 145 4.33 2.65 7.06
CA GLN A 145 3.58 2.76 5.81
C GLN A 145 3.22 4.21 5.55
N ALA A 146 3.26 4.61 4.28
CA ALA A 146 2.63 5.83 3.81
C ALA A 146 1.33 5.50 3.08
N TYR A 147 0.38 6.42 3.10
CA TYR A 147 -0.94 6.22 2.50
C TYR A 147 -1.29 7.33 1.53
N SER A 148 -1.91 6.95 0.41
CA SER A 148 -2.61 7.84 -0.48
C SER A 148 -4.12 7.63 -0.35
N GLN A 149 -4.87 8.69 -0.11
CA GLN A 149 -6.33 8.66 -0.07
C GLN A 149 -6.96 9.05 -1.42
N GLY A 150 -6.18 8.99 -2.49
CA GLY A 150 -6.54 9.27 -3.86
C GLY A 150 -5.48 10.08 -4.60
N GLY A 151 -5.55 10.11 -5.93
CA GLY A 151 -4.66 10.90 -6.78
C GLY A 151 -3.19 10.50 -6.74
N ASN A 152 -2.85 9.28 -6.30
CA ASN A 152 -1.48 8.78 -6.16
C ASN A 152 -0.56 9.67 -5.30
N ARG A 153 -1.15 10.53 -4.44
CA ARG A 153 -0.41 11.42 -3.56
C ARG A 153 -0.33 10.80 -2.16
N PHE A 154 0.87 10.40 -1.78
CA PHE A 154 1.14 9.74 -0.51
C PHE A 154 1.49 10.74 0.59
N ARG A 155 1.08 10.42 1.81
CA ARG A 155 1.46 11.13 3.03
C ARG A 155 2.06 10.15 4.02
N CYS A 156 3.08 10.62 4.72
CA CYS A 156 3.77 9.86 5.76
C CYS A 156 3.13 10.08 7.14
N PRO A 157 3.20 9.11 8.05
CA PRO A 157 2.99 9.37 9.47
C PRO A 157 4.10 10.27 10.02
N GLY A 158 3.88 10.93 11.17
CA GLY A 158 4.76 11.97 11.69
C GLY A 158 6.21 11.55 12.01
N TRP A 159 6.50 10.27 12.04
CA TRP A 159 7.84 9.70 12.26
C TRP A 159 8.52 9.17 10.99
N MET A 160 7.88 9.37 9.84
CA MET A 160 8.40 9.01 8.52
C MET A 160 8.46 10.24 7.62
N ARG A 161 9.50 10.35 6.81
CA ARG A 161 9.66 11.43 5.83
C ARG A 161 10.28 10.89 4.55
N VAL A 162 9.87 11.45 3.43
CA VAL A 162 10.51 11.22 2.13
C VAL A 162 11.23 12.48 1.71
N VAL A 163 12.41 12.34 1.11
CA VAL A 163 13.17 13.41 0.49
C VAL A 163 13.61 13.00 -0.91
N CYS A 164 13.66 13.97 -1.81
CA CYS A 164 14.08 13.73 -3.20
C CYS A 164 15.59 13.93 -3.34
N ARG A 165 16.26 13.06 -4.08
CA ARG A 165 17.70 13.16 -4.40
C ARG A 165 17.91 13.12 -5.91
N ASP A 166 19.07 13.62 -6.35
CA ASP A 166 19.53 13.38 -7.72
C ASP A 166 19.74 11.88 -7.96
N VAL A 167 19.38 11.41 -9.16
CA VAL A 167 19.49 9.98 -9.52
C VAL A 167 20.93 9.55 -9.79
N ASN A 168 21.82 10.48 -10.15
CA ASN A 168 23.23 10.24 -10.47
C ASN A 168 24.15 10.56 -9.28
N ASP A 169 23.78 11.57 -8.44
CA ASP A 169 24.49 11.89 -7.21
C ASP A 169 23.62 11.59 -5.99
N PRO A 170 23.89 10.48 -5.27
CA PRO A 170 23.07 10.08 -4.12
C PRO A 170 23.20 11.02 -2.92
N PHE A 171 24.17 11.94 -2.89
CA PHE A 171 24.37 12.90 -1.82
C PHE A 171 23.72 14.26 -2.10
N GLU A 172 23.31 14.52 -3.34
CA GLU A 172 22.63 15.75 -3.71
C GLU A 172 21.11 15.62 -3.44
N LEU A 173 20.61 16.41 -2.49
CA LEU A 173 19.17 16.55 -2.24
C LEU A 173 18.58 17.62 -3.15
N LEU A 174 17.48 17.27 -3.79
CA LEU A 174 16.79 18.16 -4.72
C LEU A 174 15.73 19.00 -3.99
N PRO A 175 15.46 20.24 -4.48
CA PRO A 175 14.36 21.05 -3.97
C PRO A 175 13.00 20.36 -4.13
N ASP A 176 12.04 20.74 -3.28
CA ASP A 176 10.66 20.29 -3.35
C ASP A 176 10.07 20.54 -4.75
N GLY A 177 9.22 19.64 -5.22
CA GLY A 177 8.67 19.64 -6.57
C GLY A 177 9.59 19.05 -7.65
N SER A 178 10.88 18.83 -7.37
CA SER A 178 11.81 18.23 -8.33
C SER A 178 11.58 16.72 -8.45
N ARG A 179 11.78 16.20 -9.66
CA ARG A 179 11.74 14.77 -9.95
C ARG A 179 13.12 14.15 -9.67
N GLY A 180 13.15 13.08 -8.88
CA GLY A 180 14.39 12.39 -8.56
C GLY A 180 14.17 11.04 -7.87
N GLY A 181 15.24 10.46 -7.36
CA GLY A 181 15.18 9.26 -6.54
C GLY A 181 14.63 9.55 -5.15
N LEU A 182 13.80 8.67 -4.61
CA LEU A 182 13.21 8.85 -3.30
C LEU A 182 14.07 8.21 -2.21
N ASN A 183 14.45 9.00 -1.21
CA ASN A 183 15.08 8.53 0.02
C ASN A 183 14.04 8.58 1.14
N ILE A 184 14.03 7.58 1.99
CA ILE A 184 13.07 7.46 3.08
C ILE A 184 13.81 7.54 4.41
N ILE A 185 13.29 8.38 5.30
CA ILE A 185 13.66 8.44 6.71
C ILE A 185 12.51 7.83 7.50
N ASP A 186 12.73 6.66 8.10
CA ASP A 186 11.74 5.94 8.91
C ASP A 186 12.27 5.75 10.33
N LEU A 187 11.88 6.63 11.25
CA LEU A 187 12.37 6.60 12.62
C LEU A 187 11.87 5.39 13.41
N ALA A 188 10.78 4.74 12.97
CA ALA A 188 10.35 3.46 13.55
C ALA A 188 11.27 2.30 13.14
N ASN A 189 12.14 2.50 12.13
CA ASN A 189 13.08 1.49 11.63
C ASN A 189 14.50 1.63 12.20
N TRP A 190 14.67 2.36 13.28
CA TRP A 190 16.00 2.69 13.84
C TRP A 190 16.83 1.47 14.29
N TRP A 191 16.19 0.36 14.61
CA TRP A 191 16.86 -0.90 14.95
C TRP A 191 17.49 -1.64 13.75
N SER A 192 17.09 -1.28 12.54
CA SER A 192 17.61 -1.87 11.30
C SER A 192 18.34 -0.79 10.49
N CYS A 193 17.58 0.00 9.73
CA CYS A 193 18.11 1.12 8.95
C CYS A 193 17.04 2.20 8.83
N ALA A 194 17.23 3.31 9.56
CA ALA A 194 16.27 4.42 9.53
C ALA A 194 16.37 5.28 8.25
N PHE A 195 17.46 5.17 7.49
CA PHE A 195 17.72 5.96 6.28
C PHE A 195 17.88 5.03 5.10
N ILE A 196 16.92 5.04 4.19
CA ILE A 196 16.86 4.11 3.07
C ILE A 196 16.88 4.88 1.76
N GLN A 197 17.86 4.58 0.93
CA GLN A 197 17.90 4.98 -0.45
C GLN A 197 17.11 3.98 -1.27
N THR A 198 15.94 4.37 -1.78
CA THR A 198 15.14 3.51 -2.63
C THR A 198 15.55 3.60 -4.10
N GLN A 199 15.00 2.71 -4.90
CA GLN A 199 15.08 2.78 -6.36
C GLN A 199 13.81 3.40 -6.97
N ASP A 200 12.88 3.88 -6.13
CA ASP A 200 11.68 4.54 -6.61
C ASP A 200 12.02 5.97 -7.05
N VAL A 201 11.39 6.40 -8.12
CA VAL A 201 11.49 7.75 -8.69
C VAL A 201 10.16 8.46 -8.48
N GLY A 202 10.24 9.73 -8.13
CA GLY A 202 9.05 10.53 -7.89
C GLY A 202 9.36 11.97 -7.58
N ARG A 203 8.44 12.64 -6.92
CA ARG A 203 8.55 14.02 -6.44
C ARG A 203 8.04 14.12 -5.02
N VAL A 204 8.63 15.04 -4.27
CA VAL A 204 8.17 15.43 -2.93
C VAL A 204 7.72 16.88 -3.01
N ASP A 205 6.52 17.17 -2.52
CA ASP A 205 5.96 18.52 -2.51
C ASP A 205 6.26 19.26 -1.19
N ASP A 206 6.05 20.58 -1.18
CA ASP A 206 6.35 21.48 -0.04
C ASP A 206 5.61 21.08 1.25
N ASP A 207 4.45 20.40 1.13
CA ASP A 207 3.68 19.90 2.27
C ASP A 207 4.16 18.53 2.79
N GLY A 208 5.26 18.01 2.22
CA GLY A 208 5.84 16.71 2.55
C GLY A 208 5.09 15.52 1.96
N SER A 209 4.04 15.74 1.16
CA SER A 209 3.43 14.68 0.37
C SER A 209 4.32 14.31 -0.81
N PHE A 210 4.18 13.09 -1.32
CA PHE A 210 5.00 12.63 -2.43
C PHE A 210 4.19 11.79 -3.43
N VAL A 211 4.68 11.73 -4.65
CA VAL A 211 4.16 10.85 -5.70
C VAL A 211 5.24 9.89 -6.17
N ILE A 212 4.84 8.68 -6.54
CA ILE A 212 5.72 7.67 -7.13
C ILE A 212 5.40 7.59 -8.61
N GLU A 213 6.40 7.85 -9.45
CA GLU A 213 6.27 7.89 -10.91
C GLU A 213 6.88 6.69 -11.61
N GLY A 214 7.69 5.89 -10.89
CA GLY A 214 8.33 4.71 -11.45
C GLY A 214 9.54 4.27 -10.64
N ARG A 215 10.46 3.60 -11.32
CA ARG A 215 11.72 3.12 -10.75
C ARG A 215 12.90 3.54 -11.62
N ILE A 216 14.08 3.63 -11.01
CA ILE A 216 15.33 3.89 -11.72
C ILE A 216 15.56 2.76 -12.72
N ASP A 217 15.82 3.10 -14.01
CA ASP A 217 16.17 2.15 -15.05
C ASP A 217 17.39 1.32 -14.61
N HIS A 218 17.34 0.01 -14.79
CA HIS A 218 18.27 -1.02 -14.27
C HIS A 218 17.98 -1.54 -12.85
N ALA A 219 16.98 -1.02 -12.13
CA ALA A 219 16.49 -1.72 -10.97
C ALA A 219 15.76 -2.99 -11.44
N GLU A 220 16.27 -4.16 -11.08
CA GLU A 220 15.52 -5.42 -11.28
C GLU A 220 14.09 -5.24 -10.77
N ILE A 221 13.11 -5.77 -11.51
CA ILE A 221 11.71 -5.79 -11.09
C ILE A 221 11.62 -6.60 -9.78
N ARG A 222 11.89 -5.94 -8.67
CA ARG A 222 11.82 -6.55 -7.33
C ARG A 222 10.44 -6.30 -6.72
N GLY A 223 9.48 -7.10 -7.14
CA GLY A 223 8.40 -7.42 -6.22
C GLY A 223 8.91 -8.50 -5.25
N CYS A 224 8.42 -8.56 -4.00
CA CYS A 224 8.75 -9.63 -3.05
C CYS A 224 8.50 -11.06 -3.59
N ASN A 225 8.09 -11.19 -4.83
CA ASN A 225 7.72 -12.42 -5.53
C ASN A 225 8.71 -12.90 -6.58
N LEU A 226 9.77 -12.14 -6.94
CA LEU A 226 10.69 -12.50 -8.04
C LEU A 226 12.02 -13.11 -7.58
N LEU A 227 12.14 -13.51 -6.32
CA LEU A 227 13.33 -14.23 -5.82
C LEU A 227 13.16 -15.75 -5.81
N VAL A 228 12.45 -16.32 -6.80
CA VAL A 228 12.49 -17.78 -7.00
C VAL A 228 12.51 -18.06 -8.49
N GLN A 229 13.66 -18.21 -9.05
CA GLN A 229 13.98 -19.23 -10.04
C GLN A 229 14.87 -20.25 -9.40
#